data_226bfc209b7e14e7e6dc87c1ddb05e68
#
_entry.id   226bfc209b7e14e7e6dc87c1ddb05e68
#
_cell.length_a   1.000
_cell.length_b   1.000
_cell.length_c   1.000
_cell.angle_alpha   90.00
_cell.angle_beta   90.00
_cell.angle_gamma   90.00
#
_symmetry.space_group_name_H-M   'P 1'
#
loop_
_entity.id
_entity.type
_entity.pdbx_description
1 polymer ?
#
loop_
_entity_poly.entity_id
_entity_poly.type
_entity_poly.pdbx_seq_one_letter_code
_entity_poly.pdbx_strand_id
1 'polypeptide(L)'
;MSILICFVILSFVLMTAPIFMALISAHCEKSEPLFIPQENSKNPRYFAMSFCKMMEQGWKQYDGYGNLVLSKREKVLEADKEEIWPNTICNEMVCAWEKDFVPLKDITFKKEIYARQNASFISIPSIRAVACQQNLYIGANTHIVRWADAVGNITV
;
A
#
# COMPACT_ATOMS: atom_id res chain seq x y z
N MET A 1 -6.20 -52.18 34.13
CA MET A 1 -7.18 -51.08 34.31
C MET A 1 -6.54 -49.70 34.31
N SER A 2 -5.40 -49.46 34.95
CA SER A 2 -4.73 -48.17 35.03
C SER A 2 -4.28 -47.58 33.66
N ILE A 3 -3.77 -48.40 32.74
CA ILE A 3 -3.29 -47.97 31.43
C ILE A 3 -4.42 -47.40 30.56
N LEU A 4 -5.58 -48.02 30.60
CA LEU A 4 -6.77 -47.61 29.83
C LEU A 4 -7.29 -46.25 30.34
N ILE A 5 -7.28 -46.02 31.64
CA ILE A 5 -7.66 -44.75 32.26
C ILE A 5 -6.67 -43.63 31.85
N CYS A 6 -5.37 -43.92 31.85
CA CYS A 6 -4.35 -42.94 31.37
C CYS A 6 -4.56 -42.57 29.89
N PHE A 7 -4.89 -43.53 29.03
CA PHE A 7 -5.17 -43.25 27.62
C PHE A 7 -6.43 -42.40 27.43
N VAL A 8 -7.48 -42.63 28.19
CA VAL A 8 -8.71 -41.81 28.13
C VAL A 8 -8.44 -40.38 28.60
N ILE A 9 -7.70 -40.21 29.70
CA ILE A 9 -7.34 -38.87 30.19
C ILE A 9 -6.46 -38.12 29.20
N LEU A 10 -5.45 -38.79 28.62
CA LEU A 10 -4.56 -38.19 27.63
C LEU A 10 -5.31 -37.75 26.37
N SER A 11 -6.25 -38.61 25.89
CA SER A 11 -7.09 -38.28 24.74
C SER A 11 -7.98 -37.08 25.02
N PHE A 12 -8.55 -36.99 26.21
CA PHE A 12 -9.39 -35.87 26.61
C PHE A 12 -8.60 -34.56 26.69
N VAL A 13 -7.39 -34.58 27.25
CA VAL A 13 -6.50 -33.41 27.31
C VAL A 13 -6.08 -32.95 25.91
N LEU A 14 -5.73 -33.88 25.01
CA LEU A 14 -5.39 -33.56 23.63
C LEU A 14 -6.55 -32.96 22.84
N MET A 15 -7.79 -33.41 23.09
CA MET A 15 -8.96 -32.83 22.43
C MET A 15 -9.34 -31.43 22.98
N THR A 16 -9.14 -31.20 24.28
CA THR A 16 -9.54 -29.94 24.92
C THR A 16 -8.45 -28.86 24.83
N ALA A 17 -7.18 -29.19 24.69
CA ALA A 17 -6.07 -28.26 24.60
C ALA A 17 -6.21 -27.22 23.48
N PRO A 18 -6.62 -27.54 22.24
CA PRO A 18 -6.83 -26.55 21.17
C PRO A 18 -7.94 -25.54 21.52
N ILE A 19 -8.99 -25.99 22.18
CA ILE A 19 -10.12 -25.14 22.58
C ILE A 19 -9.67 -24.15 23.66
N PHE A 20 -8.90 -24.61 24.65
CA PHE A 20 -8.31 -23.74 25.67
C PHE A 20 -7.32 -22.75 25.08
N MET A 21 -6.46 -23.17 24.15
CA MET A 21 -5.55 -22.27 23.45
C MET A 21 -6.30 -21.22 22.63
N ALA A 22 -7.36 -21.59 21.92
CA ALA A 22 -8.19 -20.65 21.18
C ALA A 22 -8.90 -19.65 22.09
N LEU A 23 -9.41 -20.07 23.25
CA LEU A 23 -10.03 -19.19 24.25
C LEU A 23 -9.02 -18.23 24.89
N ILE A 24 -7.81 -18.70 25.19
CA ILE A 24 -6.73 -17.85 25.70
C ILE A 24 -6.31 -16.84 24.64
N SER A 25 -6.14 -17.26 23.39
CA SER A 25 -5.80 -16.38 22.27
C SER A 25 -6.87 -15.32 22.04
N ALA A 26 -8.14 -15.70 22.03
CA ALA A 26 -9.26 -14.77 21.90
C ALA A 26 -9.38 -13.78 23.09
N HIS A 27 -8.92 -14.18 24.27
CA HIS A 27 -8.92 -13.31 25.45
C HIS A 27 -7.68 -12.40 25.52
N CYS A 28 -6.57 -12.85 24.93
CA CYS A 28 -5.34 -12.05 24.82
C CYS A 28 -5.33 -11.10 23.62
N GLU A 29 -6.09 -11.39 22.57
CA GLU A 29 -6.39 -10.43 21.51
C GLU A 29 -7.38 -9.39 22.05
N LYS A 30 -6.90 -8.53 22.94
CA LYS A 30 -7.47 -7.20 23.02
C LYS A 30 -7.19 -6.54 21.69
N SER A 31 -8.15 -6.67 20.76
CA SER A 31 -8.23 -5.76 19.63
C SER A 31 -8.42 -4.37 20.25
N GLU A 32 -7.32 -3.69 20.51
CA GLU A 32 -7.41 -2.27 20.78
C GLU A 32 -8.15 -1.69 19.57
N PRO A 33 -9.30 -1.04 19.78
CA PRO A 33 -10.01 -0.40 18.68
C PRO A 33 -8.98 0.49 18.00
N LEU A 34 -8.86 0.36 16.68
CA LEU A 34 -7.94 1.16 15.88
C LEU A 34 -8.24 2.63 16.20
N PHE A 35 -7.47 3.20 17.13
CA PHE A 35 -7.65 4.58 17.55
C PHE A 35 -7.14 5.45 16.40
N ILE A 36 -8.05 5.80 15.51
CA ILE A 36 -7.80 6.84 14.52
C ILE A 36 -8.04 8.15 15.23
N PRO A 37 -7.01 8.96 15.55
CA PRO A 37 -7.21 10.24 16.19
C PRO A 37 -8.23 11.05 15.37
N GLN A 38 -9.20 11.63 16.02
CA GLN A 38 -10.26 12.41 15.34
C GLN A 38 -9.70 13.57 14.50
N GLU A 39 -8.54 14.07 14.86
CA GLU A 39 -7.81 15.08 14.09
C GLU A 39 -7.42 14.59 12.70
N ASN A 40 -7.04 13.30 12.56
CA ASN A 40 -6.66 12.72 11.28
C ASN A 40 -7.85 12.49 10.36
N SER A 41 -9.06 12.24 10.92
CA SER A 41 -10.28 12.10 10.11
C SER A 41 -10.77 13.44 9.53
N LYS A 42 -10.33 14.56 10.09
CA LYS A 42 -10.65 15.90 9.62
C LYS A 42 -9.68 16.40 8.53
N ASN A 43 -8.55 15.78 8.37
CA ASN A 43 -7.58 16.16 7.34
C ASN A 43 -7.79 15.30 6.09
N PRO A 44 -8.36 15.86 5.01
CA PRO A 44 -8.62 15.11 3.77
C PRO A 44 -7.33 14.59 3.13
N ARG A 45 -6.18 15.19 3.44
CA ARG A 45 -4.87 14.82 2.91
C ARG A 45 -4.12 13.79 3.76
N TYR A 46 -4.70 13.29 4.85
CA TYR A 46 -4.00 12.42 5.81
C TYR A 46 -3.36 11.19 5.14
N PHE A 47 -4.13 10.49 4.30
CA PHE A 47 -3.63 9.30 3.61
C PHE A 47 -2.51 9.62 2.62
N ALA A 48 -2.68 10.67 1.84
CA ALA A 48 -1.68 11.11 0.88
C ALA A 48 -0.38 11.55 1.58
N MET A 49 -0.48 12.34 2.65
CA MET A 49 0.69 12.78 3.44
C MET A 49 1.42 11.59 4.08
N SER A 50 0.69 10.62 4.63
CA SER A 50 1.27 9.41 5.22
C SER A 50 1.99 8.58 4.16
N PHE A 51 1.39 8.45 2.99
CA PHE A 51 1.98 7.76 1.85
C PHE A 51 3.25 8.47 1.35
N CYS A 52 3.21 9.78 1.14
CA CYS A 52 4.38 10.58 0.77
C CYS A 52 5.53 10.40 1.77
N LYS A 53 5.24 10.50 3.06
CA LYS A 53 6.24 10.32 4.12
C LYS A 53 6.88 8.93 4.08
N MET A 54 6.07 7.89 3.87
CA MET A 54 6.56 6.53 3.72
C MET A 54 7.50 6.40 2.51
N MET A 55 7.12 6.95 1.36
CA MET A 55 7.94 6.93 0.15
C MET A 55 9.26 7.66 0.34
N GLU A 56 9.24 8.86 0.92
CA GLU A 56 10.45 9.64 1.18
C GLU A 56 11.38 8.96 2.20
N GLN A 57 10.84 8.31 3.21
CA GLN A 57 11.64 7.54 4.18
C GLN A 57 12.29 6.34 3.51
N GLY A 58 11.55 5.60 2.69
CA GLY A 58 12.07 4.49 1.91
C GLY A 58 13.19 4.93 0.97
N TRP A 59 12.99 6.05 0.28
CA TRP A 59 14.01 6.62 -0.60
C TRP A 59 15.30 7.02 0.12
N LYS A 60 15.20 7.60 1.31
CA LYS A 60 16.39 7.96 2.12
C LYS A 60 17.22 6.74 2.57
N GLN A 61 16.59 5.58 2.65
CA GLN A 61 17.24 4.32 3.01
C GLN A 61 17.73 3.54 1.79
N TYR A 62 17.37 4.00 0.61
CA TYR A 62 17.74 3.37 -0.65
C TYR A 62 19.19 3.72 -1.03
N ASP A 63 20.02 2.71 -1.22
CA ASP A 63 21.44 2.85 -1.54
C ASP A 63 21.73 3.05 -3.03
N GLY A 64 20.69 3.11 -3.87
CA GLY A 64 20.80 3.24 -5.32
C GLY A 64 20.99 1.92 -6.06
N TYR A 65 21.15 0.81 -5.36
CA TYR A 65 21.31 -0.52 -5.93
C TYR A 65 20.08 -1.39 -5.69
N GLY A 66 19.54 -1.99 -6.74
CA GLY A 66 18.38 -2.86 -6.65
C GLY A 66 17.03 -2.14 -6.70
N ASN A 67 15.99 -2.83 -6.31
CA ASN A 67 14.62 -2.29 -6.26
C ASN A 67 14.33 -1.66 -4.91
N LEU A 68 13.66 -0.52 -4.90
CA LEU A 68 13.15 0.07 -3.68
C LEU A 68 12.12 -0.88 -3.04
N VAL A 69 12.40 -1.35 -1.83
CA VAL A 69 11.53 -2.28 -1.10
C VAL A 69 11.03 -1.57 0.17
N LEU A 70 9.77 -1.17 0.18
CA LEU A 70 9.13 -0.53 1.33
C LEU A 70 8.80 -1.54 2.43
N SER A 71 8.56 -2.80 2.07
CA SER A 71 8.35 -3.91 2.99
C SER A 71 8.75 -5.23 2.34
N LYS A 72 8.83 -6.31 3.13
CA LYS A 72 9.17 -7.66 2.62
C LYS A 72 8.25 -8.16 1.48
N ARG A 73 7.12 -7.53 1.23
CA ARG A 73 6.09 -7.96 0.28
C ARG A 73 5.78 -6.94 -0.82
N GLU A 74 6.30 -5.72 -0.73
CA GLU A 74 5.93 -4.67 -1.66
C GLU A 74 7.14 -4.19 -2.45
N LYS A 75 7.13 -4.52 -3.74
CA LYS A 75 8.03 -3.96 -4.72
C LYS A 75 7.51 -2.59 -5.16
N VAL A 76 8.45 -1.69 -5.39
CA VAL A 76 8.19 -0.39 -5.99
C VAL A 76 8.92 -0.33 -7.32
N LEU A 77 8.19 -0.02 -8.38
CA LEU A 77 8.75 0.20 -9.71
C LEU A 77 9.22 1.65 -9.82
N GLU A 78 10.48 1.84 -10.19
CA GLU A 78 11.05 3.15 -10.44
C GLU A 78 10.85 3.54 -11.91
N ALA A 79 9.92 4.44 -12.16
CA ALA A 79 9.57 4.90 -13.50
C ALA A 79 10.74 5.59 -14.24
N ASP A 80 11.73 6.08 -13.50
CA ASP A 80 12.91 6.73 -14.07
C ASP A 80 13.91 5.75 -14.70
N LYS A 81 13.87 4.47 -14.25
CA LYS A 81 14.86 3.45 -14.62
C LYS A 81 14.31 2.38 -15.56
N GLU A 82 13.03 2.12 -15.51
CA GLU A 82 12.43 1.04 -16.27
C GLU A 82 11.45 1.55 -17.32
N GLU A 83 11.56 1.07 -18.56
CA GLU A 83 10.46 1.14 -19.52
C GLU A 83 9.37 0.15 -19.10
N ILE A 84 8.48 0.59 -18.23
CA ILE A 84 7.57 -0.24 -17.43
C ILE A 84 6.41 -0.86 -18.26
N TRP A 85 6.26 -0.55 -19.54
CA TRP A 85 4.95 -0.43 -20.13
C TRP A 85 4.53 -1.42 -21.22
N PRO A 86 4.99 -2.66 -21.25
CA PRO A 86 4.42 -3.63 -22.19
C PRO A 86 3.07 -4.21 -21.73
N ASN A 87 2.69 -4.02 -20.44
CA ASN A 87 1.46 -4.60 -19.90
C ASN A 87 0.40 -3.53 -19.64
N THR A 88 -0.83 -3.80 -20.03
CA THR A 88 -1.99 -2.92 -19.77
C THR A 88 -2.37 -2.81 -18.28
N ILE A 89 -1.81 -3.63 -17.42
CA ILE A 89 -2.09 -3.64 -15.98
C ILE A 89 -0.79 -3.60 -15.19
N CYS A 90 -0.60 -2.56 -14.39
CA CYS A 90 0.48 -2.43 -13.42
C CYS A 90 -0.03 -2.85 -12.04
N ASN A 91 0.50 -3.95 -11.49
CA ASN A 91 0.12 -4.48 -10.19
C ASN A 91 1.04 -4.00 -9.06
N GLU A 92 2.05 -3.24 -9.37
CA GLU A 92 3.05 -2.77 -8.42
C GLU A 92 2.87 -1.28 -8.12
N MET A 93 3.41 -0.84 -7.01
CA MET A 93 3.48 0.58 -6.67
C MET A 93 4.51 1.24 -7.59
N VAL A 94 4.20 2.43 -8.10
CA VAL A 94 5.08 3.16 -9.03
C VAL A 94 5.61 4.42 -8.37
N CYS A 95 6.90 4.70 -8.54
CA CYS A 95 7.49 5.95 -8.13
C CYS A 95 8.30 6.59 -9.26
N ALA A 96 8.22 7.92 -9.35
CA ALA A 96 9.05 8.76 -10.20
C ALA A 96 9.74 9.81 -9.33
N TRP A 97 11.07 9.79 -9.31
CA TRP A 97 11.87 10.63 -8.41
C TRP A 97 12.52 11.82 -9.10
N GLU A 98 13.06 11.58 -10.29
CA GLU A 98 13.92 12.56 -10.95
C GLU A 98 13.21 13.31 -12.08
N LYS A 99 12.27 12.65 -12.75
CA LYS A 99 11.61 13.16 -13.95
C LYS A 99 10.11 13.38 -13.72
N ASP A 100 9.52 14.16 -14.60
CA ASP A 100 8.07 14.29 -14.70
C ASP A 100 7.47 12.93 -15.07
N PHE A 101 6.40 12.54 -14.39
CA PHE A 101 5.76 11.26 -14.61
C PHE A 101 4.64 11.37 -15.65
N VAL A 102 4.88 10.81 -16.82
CA VAL A 102 3.89 10.75 -17.92
C VAL A 102 3.79 9.31 -18.40
N PRO A 103 2.86 8.51 -17.84
CA PRO A 103 2.69 7.12 -18.27
C PRO A 103 2.11 7.02 -19.68
N LEU A 104 2.33 5.87 -20.31
CA LEU A 104 1.66 5.54 -21.56
C LEU A 104 0.14 5.44 -21.36
N LYS A 105 -0.62 5.65 -22.43
CA LYS A 105 -2.07 5.53 -22.41
C LYS A 105 -2.53 4.09 -22.16
N ASP A 106 -3.78 3.95 -21.74
CA ASP A 106 -4.48 2.65 -21.58
C ASP A 106 -3.90 1.71 -20.52
N ILE A 107 -3.11 2.24 -19.54
CA ILE A 107 -2.59 1.47 -18.42
C ILE A 107 -3.52 1.59 -17.21
N THR A 108 -3.76 0.45 -16.55
CA THR A 108 -4.49 0.39 -15.29
C THR A 108 -3.50 0.22 -14.13
N PHE A 109 -3.50 1.16 -13.18
CA PHE A 109 -2.67 1.10 -11.98
C PHE A 109 -3.46 0.54 -10.80
N LYS A 110 -3.10 -0.65 -10.34
CA LYS A 110 -3.76 -1.34 -9.22
C LYS A 110 -3.27 -0.90 -7.84
N LYS A 111 -2.12 -0.23 -7.77
CA LYS A 111 -1.55 0.33 -6.56
C LYS A 111 -1.34 1.84 -6.68
N GLU A 112 -0.80 2.42 -5.64
CA GLU A 112 -0.56 3.85 -5.50
C GLU A 112 0.62 4.30 -6.38
N ILE A 113 0.54 5.54 -6.87
CA ILE A 113 1.60 6.21 -7.64
C ILE A 113 2.16 7.36 -6.81
N TYR A 114 3.47 7.45 -6.74
CA TYR A 114 4.18 8.58 -6.16
C TYR A 114 5.02 9.29 -7.23
N ALA A 115 4.81 10.58 -7.40
CA ALA A 115 5.61 11.42 -8.27
C ALA A 115 6.24 12.57 -7.46
N ARG A 116 7.56 12.66 -7.49
CA ARG A 116 8.28 13.74 -6.80
C ARG A 116 8.30 15.04 -7.62
N GLN A 117 8.26 14.93 -8.93
CA GLN A 117 8.13 16.03 -9.86
C GLN A 117 6.67 16.21 -10.30
N ASN A 118 6.41 16.82 -11.44
CA ASN A 118 5.06 16.89 -11.98
C ASN A 118 4.57 15.53 -12.45
N ALA A 119 3.25 15.35 -12.44
CA ALA A 119 2.62 14.16 -12.99
C ALA A 119 1.50 14.55 -13.95
N SER A 120 1.41 13.85 -15.08
CA SER A 120 0.39 14.09 -16.10
C SER A 120 -0.22 12.77 -16.54
N PHE A 121 -1.52 12.65 -16.38
CA PHE A 121 -2.29 11.46 -16.74
C PHE A 121 -3.32 11.80 -17.80
N ILE A 122 -3.22 11.16 -18.96
CA ILE A 122 -4.14 11.37 -20.07
C ILE A 122 -4.59 10.00 -20.60
N SER A 123 -5.89 9.77 -20.65
CA SER A 123 -6.50 8.52 -21.13
C SER A 123 -6.00 7.30 -20.33
N ILE A 124 -6.03 7.41 -19.01
CA ILE A 124 -5.66 6.32 -18.10
C ILE A 124 -6.94 5.70 -17.54
N PRO A 125 -7.29 4.45 -17.90
CA PRO A 125 -8.56 3.82 -17.56
C PRO A 125 -8.81 3.75 -16.06
N SER A 126 -7.76 3.49 -15.26
CA SER A 126 -7.90 3.43 -13.82
C SER A 126 -6.58 3.67 -13.11
N ILE A 127 -6.61 4.59 -12.14
CA ILE A 127 -5.53 4.85 -11.18
C ILE A 127 -6.10 4.64 -9.78
N ARG A 128 -5.50 3.78 -8.98
CA ARG A 128 -5.98 3.57 -7.62
C ARG A 128 -5.86 4.84 -6.77
N ALA A 129 -4.69 5.41 -6.70
CA ALA A 129 -4.43 6.67 -6.02
C ALA A 129 -3.12 7.28 -6.50
N VAL A 130 -2.99 8.60 -6.41
CA VAL A 130 -1.78 9.33 -6.80
C VAL A 130 -1.43 10.42 -5.80
N ALA A 131 -0.14 10.49 -5.46
CA ALA A 131 0.46 11.59 -4.72
C ALA A 131 1.54 12.25 -5.56
N CYS A 132 1.48 13.56 -5.72
CA CYS A 132 2.44 14.36 -6.46
C CYS A 132 3.03 15.46 -5.57
N GLN A 133 4.35 15.64 -5.58
CA GLN A 133 4.98 16.69 -4.78
C GLN A 133 4.98 18.04 -5.47
N GLN A 134 4.69 18.09 -6.76
CA GLN A 134 4.54 19.33 -7.52
C GLN A 134 3.13 19.42 -8.13
N ASN A 135 3.03 19.65 -9.43
CA ASN A 135 1.74 19.81 -10.09
C ASN A 135 1.22 18.50 -10.66
N LEU A 136 -0.07 18.30 -10.54
CA LEU A 136 -0.77 17.13 -11.04
C LEU A 136 -1.77 17.54 -12.12
N TYR A 137 -1.59 17.01 -13.33
CA TYR A 137 -2.54 17.17 -14.42
C TYR A 137 -3.30 15.88 -14.67
N ILE A 138 -4.62 15.96 -14.67
CA ILE A 138 -5.54 14.84 -14.91
C ILE A 138 -6.36 15.18 -16.16
N GLY A 139 -5.97 14.60 -17.28
CA GLY A 139 -6.64 14.85 -18.56
C GLY A 139 -7.88 13.96 -18.78
N ALA A 140 -8.53 14.18 -19.91
CA ALA A 140 -9.73 13.46 -20.28
C ALA A 140 -9.55 11.93 -20.25
N ASN A 141 -10.66 11.21 -19.97
CA ASN A 141 -10.71 9.74 -19.90
C ASN A 141 -9.76 9.12 -18.85
N THR A 142 -9.42 9.87 -17.78
CA THR A 142 -8.64 9.38 -16.66
C THR A 142 -9.55 9.20 -15.44
N HIS A 143 -9.55 7.99 -14.85
CA HIS A 143 -10.37 7.67 -13.69
C HIS A 143 -9.50 7.37 -12.46
N ILE A 144 -9.72 8.13 -11.37
CA ILE A 144 -9.05 7.94 -10.08
C ILE A 144 -10.03 7.29 -9.10
N VAL A 145 -9.65 6.12 -8.56
CA VAL A 145 -10.55 5.27 -7.76
C VAL A 145 -10.67 5.75 -6.31
N ARG A 146 -9.58 6.21 -5.72
CA ARG A 146 -9.56 6.55 -4.29
C ARG A 146 -9.31 8.01 -4.01
N TRP A 147 -8.08 8.47 -4.30
CA TRP A 147 -7.67 9.85 -4.02
C TRP A 147 -6.58 10.30 -4.97
N ALA A 148 -6.55 11.62 -5.20
CA ALA A 148 -5.45 12.34 -5.85
C ALA A 148 -5.03 13.47 -4.92
N ASP A 149 -3.75 13.65 -4.72
CA ASP A 149 -3.18 14.72 -3.92
C ASP A 149 -1.96 15.32 -4.61
N ALA A 150 -1.83 16.63 -4.53
CA ALA A 150 -0.65 17.34 -4.98
C ALA A 150 -0.28 18.42 -3.96
N VAL A 151 1.02 18.66 -3.80
CA VAL A 151 1.49 19.78 -2.98
C VAL A 151 1.33 21.09 -3.78
N GLY A 152 1.53 21.03 -5.09
CA GLY A 152 1.25 22.12 -6.03
C GLY A 152 -0.22 22.16 -6.47
N ASN A 153 -0.44 22.46 -7.73
CA ASN A 153 -1.78 22.59 -8.31
C ASN A 153 -2.28 21.26 -8.87
N ILE A 154 -3.59 21.04 -8.74
CA ILE A 154 -4.30 19.97 -9.45
C ILE A 154 -5.12 20.62 -10.56
N THR A 155 -4.86 20.23 -11.80
CA THR A 155 -5.60 20.67 -12.98
C THR A 155 -6.34 19.48 -13.58
N VAL A 156 -7.64 19.63 -13.84
CA VAL A 156 -8.54 18.58 -14.37
C VAL A 156 -9.13 19.07 -15.68
#